data_15a2452a6f428b676439b925fba875f6
#
_entry.id   15a2452a6f428b676439b925fba875f6
#
_cell.length_a   1.000
_cell.length_b   1.000
_cell.length_c   1.000
_cell.angle_alpha   90.00
_cell.angle_beta   90.00
_cell.angle_gamma   90.00
#
_symmetry.space_group_name_H-M   'P 1'
#
loop_
_entity.id
_entity.type
_entity.pdbx_description
1 polymer ?
#
loop_
_entity_poly.entity_id
_entity_poly.type
_entity_poly.pdbx_seq_one_letter_code
_entity_poly.pdbx_strand_id
1 'polypeptide(L)'
;MILVTGSQGLIGQCLLRYLRKAGITTHEFDIRRNRQEDFRCADALRHALHGIEGIVHLAAVSRVVWAEKHPELAYSVNVASLRTLLEVVADKEKKPWIIFASSREVYGNSTESSVHEDAPLLPLNAYANMKVQGERLIHDAVSSRIRANICRFSNVYGAISDHADRVAEAFARTAAFGGVLRVDGGENTFDFTHVSDVAEGLFRLVQATGKKELLPPVHFVSGQGVTLNELARLAVSLAVDGIKIGIHDAPPRAFDVSRFVGNPHRAKELLGWEAKTSLPLGFGELISLFRRADESTSFPPWLGLLESNLPAQNR
;
A
#
# COMPACT_ATOMS: atom_id res chain seq x y z
N MET A 1 -12.68 -14.29 13.19
CA MET A 1 -12.69 -12.83 12.91
C MET A 1 -11.30 -12.38 12.44
N ILE A 2 -11.23 -11.46 11.47
CA ILE A 2 -9.96 -10.96 10.91
C ILE A 2 -9.77 -9.49 11.28
N LEU A 3 -8.61 -9.16 11.86
CA LEU A 3 -8.19 -7.77 12.11
C LEU A 3 -7.60 -7.19 10.83
N VAL A 4 -8.08 -6.04 10.38
CA VAL A 4 -7.52 -5.28 9.26
C VAL A 4 -6.99 -3.96 9.80
N THR A 5 -5.66 -3.82 9.91
CA THR A 5 -5.03 -2.56 10.28
C THR A 5 -4.84 -1.68 9.06
N GLY A 6 -4.91 -0.36 9.20
CA GLY A 6 -4.94 0.54 8.05
C GLY A 6 -6.23 0.41 7.23
N SER A 7 -7.32 0.07 7.92
CA SER A 7 -8.63 -0.24 7.33
C SER A 7 -9.25 0.93 6.55
N GLN A 8 -8.90 2.16 6.88
CA GLN A 8 -9.34 3.38 6.18
C GLN A 8 -8.42 3.79 5.01
N GLY A 9 -7.37 2.99 4.73
CA GLY A 9 -6.48 3.18 3.59
C GLY A 9 -7.11 2.73 2.27
N LEU A 10 -6.47 3.11 1.17
CA LEU A 10 -6.84 2.73 -0.20
C LEU A 10 -7.14 1.22 -0.31
N ILE A 11 -6.17 0.39 0.05
CA ILE A 11 -6.28 -1.06 -0.04
C ILE A 11 -7.22 -1.62 1.03
N GLY A 12 -7.15 -1.09 2.27
CA GLY A 12 -7.95 -1.54 3.40
C GLY A 12 -9.44 -1.46 3.14
N GLN A 13 -9.93 -0.30 2.68
CA GLN A 13 -11.34 -0.11 2.36
C GLN A 13 -11.82 -1.06 1.24
N CYS A 14 -10.99 -1.29 0.22
CA CYS A 14 -11.32 -2.18 -0.87
C CYS A 14 -11.36 -3.64 -0.40
N LEU A 15 -10.36 -4.09 0.37
CA LEU A 15 -10.33 -5.45 0.95
C LEU A 15 -11.54 -5.72 1.86
N LEU A 16 -11.92 -4.76 2.71
CA LEU A 16 -13.07 -4.91 3.60
C LEU A 16 -14.38 -5.19 2.83
N ARG A 17 -14.54 -4.63 1.62
CA ARG A 17 -15.69 -4.94 0.75
C ARG A 17 -15.67 -6.40 0.30
N TYR A 18 -14.51 -6.94 -0.08
CA TYR A 18 -14.36 -8.35 -0.45
C TYR A 18 -14.64 -9.29 0.73
N LEU A 19 -14.04 -9.00 1.89
CA LEU A 19 -14.24 -9.81 3.12
C LEU A 19 -15.71 -9.81 3.55
N ARG A 20 -16.36 -8.66 3.56
CA ARG A 20 -17.77 -8.51 3.92
C ARG A 20 -18.68 -9.27 2.94
N LYS A 21 -18.42 -9.17 1.61
CA LYS A 21 -19.15 -9.91 0.58
C LYS A 21 -19.02 -11.43 0.74
N ALA A 22 -17.88 -11.90 1.24
CA ALA A 22 -17.64 -13.30 1.53
C ALA A 22 -18.18 -13.76 2.90
N GLY A 23 -18.89 -12.91 3.65
CA GLY A 23 -19.42 -13.22 4.99
C GLY A 23 -18.35 -13.33 6.07
N ILE A 24 -17.14 -12.83 5.84
CA ILE A 24 -16.03 -12.86 6.80
C ILE A 24 -16.16 -11.68 7.76
N THR A 25 -16.29 -11.97 9.05
CA THR A 25 -16.32 -10.95 10.10
C THR A 25 -14.96 -10.29 10.25
N THR A 26 -14.95 -8.96 10.26
CA THR A 26 -13.73 -8.15 10.35
C THR A 26 -13.77 -7.24 11.56
N HIS A 27 -12.61 -6.99 12.15
CA HIS A 27 -12.36 -5.89 13.07
C HIS A 27 -11.50 -4.85 12.33
N GLU A 28 -12.06 -3.66 12.16
CA GLU A 28 -11.37 -2.54 11.51
C GLU A 28 -10.52 -1.80 12.55
N PHE A 29 -9.24 -1.54 12.23
CA PHE A 29 -8.32 -0.84 13.13
C PHE A 29 -7.56 0.23 12.35
N ASP A 30 -7.88 1.50 12.63
CA ASP A 30 -7.26 2.64 11.94
C ASP A 30 -7.43 3.92 12.77
N ILE A 31 -6.34 4.64 12.99
CA ILE A 31 -6.32 5.91 13.73
C ILE A 31 -7.22 6.98 13.09
N ARG A 32 -7.51 6.89 11.79
CA ARG A 32 -8.45 7.79 11.09
C ARG A 32 -9.90 7.53 11.44
N ARG A 33 -10.23 6.31 11.83
CA ARG A 33 -11.55 5.91 12.30
C ARG A 33 -11.74 6.24 13.78
N ASN A 34 -10.73 5.90 14.57
CA ASN A 34 -10.74 6.13 16.02
C ASN A 34 -9.30 6.39 16.50
N ARG A 35 -9.04 7.55 17.10
CA ARG A 35 -7.73 7.94 17.61
C ARG A 35 -7.13 6.98 18.64
N GLN A 36 -7.97 6.18 19.31
CA GLN A 36 -7.52 5.13 20.23
C GLN A 36 -6.98 3.89 19.49
N GLU A 37 -7.27 3.75 18.21
CA GLU A 37 -6.78 2.66 17.37
C GLU A 37 -5.38 2.98 16.80
N ASP A 38 -4.51 3.45 17.68
CA ASP A 38 -3.13 3.72 17.33
C ASP A 38 -2.31 2.43 17.41
N PHE A 39 -1.77 2.02 16.27
CA PHE A 39 -0.97 0.80 16.14
C PHE A 39 0.31 0.81 17.00
N ARG A 40 0.75 1.97 17.45
CA ARG A 40 1.89 2.15 18.36
C ARG A 40 1.55 1.84 19.83
N CYS A 41 0.27 1.76 20.17
CA CYS A 41 -0.20 1.51 21.53
C CYS A 41 -0.38 0.00 21.78
N ALA A 42 0.47 -0.59 22.62
CA ALA A 42 0.41 -2.03 22.95
C ALA A 42 -0.92 -2.44 23.56
N ASP A 43 -1.54 -1.60 24.40
CA ASP A 43 -2.83 -1.92 25.04
C ASP A 43 -3.97 -1.88 24.01
N ALA A 44 -3.95 -0.93 23.07
CA ALA A 44 -4.90 -0.91 21.96
C ALA A 44 -4.79 -2.20 21.11
N LEU A 45 -3.56 -2.66 20.84
CA LEU A 45 -3.31 -3.92 20.13
C LEU A 45 -3.81 -5.14 20.91
N ARG A 46 -3.53 -5.22 22.23
CA ARG A 46 -4.00 -6.33 23.09
C ARG A 46 -5.52 -6.41 23.08
N HIS A 47 -6.20 -5.26 23.15
CA HIS A 47 -7.66 -5.18 23.08
C HIS A 47 -8.17 -5.59 21.70
N ALA A 48 -7.60 -5.04 20.63
CA ALA A 48 -8.01 -5.33 19.25
C ALA A 48 -7.81 -6.80 18.86
N LEU A 49 -6.86 -7.51 19.47
CA LEU A 49 -6.53 -8.91 19.19
C LEU A 49 -7.41 -9.92 19.96
N HIS A 50 -8.46 -9.48 20.66
CA HIS A 50 -9.37 -10.39 21.32
C HIS A 50 -10.27 -11.10 20.30
N GLY A 51 -10.23 -12.44 20.28
CA GLY A 51 -11.05 -13.26 19.36
C GLY A 51 -10.60 -13.20 17.89
N ILE A 52 -9.40 -12.70 17.60
CA ILE A 52 -8.85 -12.60 16.24
C ILE A 52 -8.16 -13.91 15.84
N GLU A 53 -8.48 -14.40 14.65
CA GLU A 53 -7.88 -15.59 14.03
C GLU A 53 -6.80 -15.25 13.01
N GLY A 54 -6.88 -14.03 12.44
CA GLY A 54 -5.95 -13.57 11.42
C GLY A 54 -5.83 -12.06 11.38
N ILE A 55 -4.69 -11.58 10.91
CA ILE A 55 -4.34 -10.16 10.82
C ILE A 55 -3.90 -9.85 9.40
N VAL A 56 -4.54 -8.86 8.78
CA VAL A 56 -4.05 -8.25 7.54
C VAL A 56 -3.46 -6.88 7.91
N HIS A 57 -2.13 -6.81 7.92
CA HIS A 57 -1.41 -5.62 8.37
C HIS A 57 -1.08 -4.70 7.19
N LEU A 58 -1.94 -3.67 7.00
CA LEU A 58 -1.80 -2.65 5.96
C LEU A 58 -1.41 -1.27 6.53
N ALA A 59 -1.48 -1.09 7.87
CA ALA A 59 -1.13 0.17 8.50
C ALA A 59 0.33 0.52 8.28
N ALA A 60 0.61 1.69 7.73
CA ALA A 60 1.96 2.20 7.52
C ALA A 60 1.96 3.69 7.20
N VAL A 61 3.05 4.36 7.50
CA VAL A 61 3.46 5.57 6.80
C VAL A 61 3.97 5.14 5.42
N SER A 62 3.12 5.23 4.39
CA SER A 62 3.34 4.61 3.08
C SER A 62 3.90 5.57 2.02
N ARG A 63 4.09 6.86 2.37
CA ARG A 63 4.65 7.86 1.45
C ARG A 63 6.14 7.97 1.65
N VAL A 64 6.93 7.66 0.60
CA VAL A 64 8.40 7.78 0.61
C VAL A 64 8.82 9.18 1.06
N VAL A 65 8.24 10.24 0.46
CA VAL A 65 8.54 11.65 0.79
C VAL A 65 8.33 11.96 2.28
N TRP A 66 7.31 11.35 2.89
CA TRP A 66 7.02 11.60 4.31
C TRP A 66 7.94 10.80 5.23
N ALA A 67 8.27 9.57 4.85
CA ALA A 67 9.25 8.78 5.58
C ALA A 67 10.65 9.43 5.55
N GLU A 68 11.03 10.07 4.44
CA GLU A 68 12.27 10.86 4.34
C GLU A 68 12.25 12.11 5.22
N LYS A 69 11.11 12.82 5.26
CA LYS A 69 10.97 14.04 6.07
C LYS A 69 10.80 13.77 7.56
N HIS A 70 10.19 12.64 7.93
CA HIS A 70 9.85 12.28 9.31
C HIS A 70 10.28 10.83 9.63
N PRO A 71 11.59 10.51 9.55
CA PRO A 71 12.06 9.12 9.63
C PRO A 71 11.78 8.46 10.98
N GLU A 72 11.86 9.20 12.08
CA GLU A 72 11.58 8.67 13.42
C GLU A 72 10.11 8.28 13.60
N LEU A 73 9.20 9.17 13.16
CA LEU A 73 7.76 8.88 13.17
C LEU A 73 7.43 7.69 12.25
N ALA A 74 7.98 7.68 11.04
CA ALA A 74 7.77 6.57 10.11
C ALA A 74 8.31 5.25 10.68
N TYR A 75 9.49 5.26 11.33
CA TYR A 75 10.05 4.09 12.00
C TYR A 75 9.15 3.61 13.15
N SER A 76 8.65 4.51 13.98
CA SER A 76 7.77 4.15 15.09
C SER A 76 6.50 3.44 14.63
N VAL A 77 5.94 3.86 13.46
CA VAL A 77 4.74 3.26 12.86
C VAL A 77 5.04 2.01 12.06
N ASN A 78 6.14 1.97 11.27
CA ASN A 78 6.36 0.90 10.31
C ASN A 78 7.17 -0.28 10.87
N VAL A 79 7.99 -0.04 11.88
CA VAL A 79 8.91 -1.05 12.43
C VAL A 79 8.67 -1.33 13.91
N ALA A 80 8.73 -0.29 14.75
CA ALA A 80 8.61 -0.49 16.20
C ALA A 80 7.23 -1.06 16.57
N SER A 81 6.16 -0.52 16.01
CA SER A 81 4.81 -1.02 16.28
C SER A 81 4.56 -2.43 15.70
N LEU A 82 5.18 -2.79 14.56
CA LEU A 82 5.13 -4.16 14.04
C LEU A 82 5.80 -5.13 15.04
N ARG A 83 6.94 -4.74 15.62
CA ARG A 83 7.60 -5.54 16.66
C ARG A 83 6.65 -5.75 17.85
N THR A 84 6.03 -4.69 18.35
CA THR A 84 5.04 -4.77 19.44
C THR A 84 3.86 -5.68 19.07
N LEU A 85 3.34 -5.59 17.83
CA LEU A 85 2.29 -6.51 17.37
C LEU A 85 2.74 -7.97 17.46
N LEU A 86 3.94 -8.28 16.97
CA LEU A 86 4.48 -9.64 16.97
C LEU A 86 4.71 -10.17 18.39
N GLU A 87 5.17 -9.32 19.31
CA GLU A 87 5.29 -9.65 20.73
C GLU A 87 3.91 -9.99 21.34
N VAL A 88 2.90 -9.12 21.13
CA VAL A 88 1.53 -9.38 21.64
C VAL A 88 0.93 -10.64 21.00
N VAL A 89 1.21 -10.93 19.74
CA VAL A 89 0.78 -12.17 19.07
C VAL A 89 1.50 -13.39 19.65
N ALA A 90 2.79 -13.28 19.94
CA ALA A 90 3.58 -14.38 20.50
C ALA A 90 3.05 -14.85 21.87
N ASP A 91 2.52 -13.92 22.68
CA ASP A 91 1.95 -14.19 24.00
C ASP A 91 0.56 -14.86 23.95
N LYS A 92 -0.07 -14.95 22.77
CA LYS A 92 -1.37 -15.61 22.64
C LYS A 92 -1.24 -17.12 22.63
N GLU A 93 -2.12 -17.81 23.34
CA GLU A 93 -2.24 -19.28 23.30
C GLU A 93 -2.57 -19.74 21.85
N LYS A 94 -3.59 -19.12 21.24
CA LYS A 94 -3.91 -19.30 19.82
C LYS A 94 -3.38 -18.09 19.04
N LYS A 95 -2.24 -18.28 18.39
CA LYS A 95 -1.60 -17.24 17.61
C LYS A 95 -2.37 -16.99 16.31
N PRO A 96 -2.89 -15.77 16.05
CA PRO A 96 -3.46 -15.43 14.75
C PRO A 96 -2.39 -15.51 13.67
N TRP A 97 -2.79 -15.85 12.45
CA TRP A 97 -1.93 -15.74 11.29
C TRP A 97 -1.80 -14.28 10.85
N ILE A 98 -0.74 -13.96 10.14
CA ILE A 98 -0.44 -12.57 9.71
C ILE A 98 -0.20 -12.52 8.21
N ILE A 99 -0.78 -11.54 7.53
CA ILE A 99 -0.38 -11.09 6.19
C ILE A 99 0.24 -9.71 6.33
N PHE A 100 1.50 -9.60 5.94
CA PHE A 100 2.26 -8.36 5.98
C PHE A 100 2.33 -7.70 4.61
N ALA A 101 1.87 -6.46 4.54
CA ALA A 101 1.96 -5.63 3.34
C ALA A 101 3.34 -4.97 3.22
N SER A 102 4.14 -5.50 2.30
CA SER A 102 5.41 -4.92 1.88
C SER A 102 5.23 -4.10 0.58
N SER A 103 6.30 -3.77 -0.10
CA SER A 103 6.31 -2.84 -1.24
C SER A 103 7.38 -3.21 -2.27
N ARG A 104 7.15 -2.84 -3.52
CA ARG A 104 8.17 -2.84 -4.58
C ARG A 104 9.44 -2.04 -4.23
N GLU A 105 9.30 -1.04 -3.36
CA GLU A 105 10.42 -0.19 -2.95
C GLU A 105 11.58 -0.98 -2.33
N VAL A 106 11.32 -2.19 -1.81
CA VAL A 106 12.36 -3.05 -1.20
C VAL A 106 13.45 -3.46 -2.18
N TYR A 107 13.16 -3.46 -3.48
CA TYR A 107 14.12 -3.86 -4.52
C TYR A 107 15.07 -2.73 -4.95
N GLY A 108 14.70 -1.47 -4.68
CA GLY A 108 15.43 -0.32 -5.22
C GLY A 108 15.39 -0.28 -6.74
N ASN A 109 16.47 0.19 -7.36
CA ASN A 109 16.61 0.19 -8.81
C ASN A 109 17.01 -1.18 -9.32
N SER A 110 16.22 -1.74 -10.22
CA SER A 110 16.53 -2.99 -10.91
C SER A 110 16.79 -2.75 -12.38
N THR A 111 17.79 -3.45 -12.90
CA THR A 111 18.08 -3.49 -14.35
C THR A 111 17.25 -4.57 -15.06
N GLU A 112 16.56 -5.42 -14.32
CA GLU A 112 15.73 -6.48 -14.88
C GLU A 112 14.49 -5.89 -15.56
N SER A 113 14.11 -6.47 -16.69
CA SER A 113 12.89 -6.08 -17.42
C SER A 113 11.63 -6.42 -16.60
N SER A 114 11.69 -7.49 -15.80
CA SER A 114 10.63 -7.96 -14.92
C SER A 114 11.24 -8.52 -13.63
N VAL A 115 10.93 -7.90 -12.50
CA VAL A 115 11.52 -8.23 -11.19
C VAL A 115 10.74 -9.36 -10.53
N HIS A 116 11.44 -10.46 -10.22
CA HIS A 116 10.89 -11.59 -9.47
C HIS A 116 10.96 -11.35 -7.96
N GLU A 117 10.12 -12.06 -7.20
CA GLU A 117 10.08 -11.93 -5.74
C GLU A 117 11.37 -12.37 -5.04
N ASP A 118 12.19 -13.19 -5.71
CA ASP A 118 13.47 -13.66 -5.19
C ASP A 118 14.65 -12.73 -5.54
N ALA A 119 14.38 -11.63 -6.26
CA ALA A 119 15.41 -10.63 -6.56
C ALA A 119 15.97 -10.02 -5.26
N PRO A 120 17.26 -9.60 -5.26
CA PRO A 120 17.89 -8.99 -4.10
C PRO A 120 17.12 -7.76 -3.59
N LEU A 121 17.02 -7.63 -2.27
CA LEU A 121 16.41 -6.45 -1.63
C LEU A 121 17.49 -5.38 -1.46
N LEU A 122 17.42 -4.31 -2.23
CA LEU A 122 18.38 -3.20 -2.29
C LEU A 122 17.69 -1.85 -2.03
N PRO A 123 17.14 -1.62 -0.84
CA PRO A 123 16.31 -0.46 -0.53
C PRO A 123 17.10 0.85 -0.68
N LEU A 124 16.53 1.86 -1.37
CA LEU A 124 17.16 3.15 -1.64
C LEU A 124 16.73 4.27 -0.70
N ASN A 125 15.60 4.11 -0.03
CA ASN A 125 15.02 5.18 0.79
C ASN A 125 14.59 4.67 2.17
N ALA A 126 14.25 5.59 3.08
CA ALA A 126 13.89 5.27 4.46
C ALA A 126 12.68 4.33 4.52
N TYR A 127 11.63 4.58 3.70
CA TYR A 127 10.44 3.73 3.66
C TYR A 127 10.78 2.29 3.21
N ALA A 128 11.57 2.15 2.16
CA ALA A 128 12.01 0.85 1.65
C ALA A 128 12.81 0.07 2.70
N ASN A 129 13.75 0.75 3.39
CA ASN A 129 14.52 0.16 4.50
C ASN A 129 13.61 -0.34 5.63
N MET A 130 12.57 0.42 6.00
CA MET A 130 11.60 0.02 7.02
C MET A 130 10.79 -1.19 6.57
N LYS A 131 10.41 -1.28 5.28
CA LYS A 131 9.70 -2.46 4.75
C LYS A 131 10.59 -3.70 4.75
N VAL A 132 11.87 -3.59 4.38
CA VAL A 132 12.85 -4.69 4.50
C VAL A 132 13.01 -5.15 5.96
N GLN A 133 13.10 -4.22 6.91
CA GLN A 133 13.13 -4.56 8.34
C GLN A 133 11.84 -5.27 8.77
N GLY A 134 10.68 -4.80 8.28
CA GLY A 134 9.39 -5.46 8.53
C GLY A 134 9.36 -6.90 8.01
N GLU A 135 9.85 -7.15 6.80
CA GLU A 135 9.94 -8.50 6.24
C GLU A 135 10.84 -9.40 7.09
N ARG A 136 11.98 -8.90 7.57
CA ARG A 136 12.87 -9.64 8.49
C ARG A 136 12.16 -10.01 9.79
N LEU A 137 11.45 -9.07 10.40
CA LEU A 137 10.64 -9.34 11.60
C LEU A 137 9.58 -10.42 11.35
N ILE A 138 8.96 -10.44 10.18
CA ILE A 138 8.00 -11.48 9.80
C ILE A 138 8.69 -12.83 9.62
N HIS A 139 9.87 -12.91 9.00
CA HIS A 139 10.64 -14.16 8.88
C HIS A 139 11.03 -14.71 10.25
N ASP A 140 11.49 -13.85 11.17
CA ASP A 140 11.81 -14.24 12.55
C ASP A 140 10.56 -14.75 13.30
N ALA A 141 9.40 -14.13 13.08
CA ALA A 141 8.14 -14.56 13.65
C ALA A 141 7.69 -15.92 13.10
N VAL A 142 7.90 -16.20 11.81
CA VAL A 142 7.63 -17.53 11.21
C VAL A 142 8.52 -18.59 11.85
N SER A 143 9.81 -18.29 12.03
CA SER A 143 10.76 -19.17 12.74
C SER A 143 10.32 -19.45 14.19
N SER A 144 9.61 -18.51 14.81
CA SER A 144 9.01 -18.61 16.15
C SER A 144 7.57 -19.17 16.14
N ARG A 145 7.19 -19.88 15.07
CA ARG A 145 5.88 -20.55 14.89
C ARG A 145 4.66 -19.61 14.83
N ILE A 146 4.84 -18.36 14.41
CA ILE A 146 3.74 -17.50 13.97
C ILE A 146 3.57 -17.71 12.47
N ARG A 147 2.39 -18.10 12.01
CA ARG A 147 2.12 -18.23 10.58
C ARG A 147 2.01 -16.85 9.95
N ALA A 148 2.84 -16.57 8.96
CA ALA A 148 2.75 -15.30 8.27
C ALA A 148 3.11 -15.43 6.79
N ASN A 149 2.46 -14.63 5.95
CA ASN A 149 2.75 -14.48 4.53
C ASN A 149 3.05 -13.01 4.23
N ILE A 150 3.91 -12.77 3.25
CA ILE A 150 4.33 -11.44 2.80
C ILE A 150 3.75 -11.20 1.40
N CYS A 151 3.17 -10.02 1.19
CA CYS A 151 2.83 -9.56 -0.16
C CYS A 151 3.52 -8.22 -0.45
N ARG A 152 3.97 -8.04 -1.69
CA ARG A 152 4.61 -6.80 -2.15
C ARG A 152 3.75 -6.17 -3.22
N PHE A 153 3.41 -4.92 -3.00
CA PHE A 153 2.58 -4.14 -3.93
C PHE A 153 3.43 -3.26 -4.84
N SER A 154 2.95 -3.07 -6.06
CA SER A 154 3.42 -2.02 -6.98
C SER A 154 2.82 -0.65 -6.65
N ASN A 155 2.70 0.25 -7.64
CA ASN A 155 1.97 1.50 -7.46
C ASN A 155 0.47 1.24 -7.54
N VAL A 156 -0.16 1.06 -6.37
CA VAL A 156 -1.60 0.84 -6.26
C VAL A 156 -2.34 2.17 -6.42
N TYR A 157 -3.39 2.19 -7.26
CA TYR A 157 -4.21 3.36 -7.56
C TYR A 157 -5.70 2.99 -7.69
N GLY A 158 -6.59 3.97 -7.78
CA GLY A 158 -7.99 3.74 -8.15
C GLY A 158 -9.03 4.16 -7.12
N ALA A 159 -8.70 5.03 -6.16
CA ALA A 159 -9.70 5.65 -5.30
C ALA A 159 -9.30 7.07 -4.89
N ILE A 160 -10.26 7.98 -4.85
CA ILE A 160 -10.07 9.38 -4.46
C ILE A 160 -9.71 9.57 -2.98
N SER A 161 -9.83 8.52 -2.17
CA SER A 161 -9.45 8.52 -0.75
C SER A 161 -7.96 8.31 -0.52
N ASP A 162 -7.16 8.11 -1.57
CA ASP A 162 -5.70 8.01 -1.46
C ASP A 162 -5.05 9.39 -1.28
N HIS A 163 -3.75 9.39 -1.10
CA HIS A 163 -2.97 10.63 -0.95
C HIS A 163 -2.98 11.44 -2.25
N ALA A 164 -3.46 12.67 -2.18
CA ALA A 164 -3.62 13.56 -3.33
C ALA A 164 -2.30 13.88 -4.07
N ASP A 165 -1.15 13.65 -3.42
CA ASP A 165 0.19 13.85 -3.98
C ASP A 165 0.81 12.58 -4.57
N ARG A 166 0.07 11.44 -4.63
CA ARG A 166 0.48 10.29 -5.44
C ARG A 166 0.29 10.60 -6.91
N VAL A 167 1.21 10.15 -7.74
CA VAL A 167 1.25 10.53 -9.15
C VAL A 167 -0.04 10.18 -9.90
N ALA A 168 -0.61 9.00 -9.69
CA ALA A 168 -1.85 8.60 -10.36
C ALA A 168 -3.03 9.47 -9.93
N GLU A 169 -3.18 9.73 -8.63
CA GLU A 169 -4.23 10.59 -8.07
C GLU A 169 -4.07 12.05 -8.51
N ALA A 170 -2.85 12.60 -8.46
CA ALA A 170 -2.56 13.96 -8.89
C ALA A 170 -2.86 14.15 -10.39
N PHE A 171 -2.45 13.20 -11.23
CA PHE A 171 -2.69 13.26 -12.67
C PHE A 171 -4.17 13.07 -13.02
N ALA A 172 -4.86 12.12 -12.38
CA ALA A 172 -6.29 11.92 -12.58
C ALA A 172 -7.12 13.14 -12.14
N ARG A 173 -6.76 13.77 -11.01
CA ARG A 173 -7.40 15.02 -10.55
C ARG A 173 -7.18 16.14 -11.55
N THR A 174 -5.96 16.32 -12.06
CA THR A 174 -5.67 17.32 -13.10
C THR A 174 -6.44 17.03 -14.39
N ALA A 175 -6.58 15.76 -14.78
CA ALA A 175 -7.37 15.37 -15.94
C ALA A 175 -8.88 15.65 -15.73
N ALA A 176 -9.37 15.61 -14.48
CA ALA A 176 -10.77 15.90 -14.14
C ALA A 176 -11.09 17.39 -14.11
N PHE A 177 -10.18 18.24 -13.64
CA PHE A 177 -10.47 19.66 -13.30
C PHE A 177 -9.58 20.67 -14.03
N GLY A 178 -8.54 20.22 -14.73
CA GLY A 178 -7.55 21.08 -15.35
C GLY A 178 -6.39 21.44 -14.42
N GLY A 179 -5.41 22.17 -14.97
CA GLY A 179 -4.24 22.61 -14.23
C GLY A 179 -2.93 22.16 -14.85
N VAL A 180 -1.91 21.90 -14.02
CA VAL A 180 -0.57 21.51 -14.47
C VAL A 180 -0.20 20.14 -13.94
N LEU A 181 0.12 19.21 -14.83
CA LEU A 181 0.76 17.95 -14.52
C LEU A 181 2.25 18.20 -14.27
N ARG A 182 2.68 18.04 -13.02
CA ARG A 182 4.09 18.06 -12.68
C ARG A 182 4.67 16.64 -12.81
N VAL A 183 5.58 16.45 -13.73
CA VAL A 183 6.19 15.15 -14.06
C VAL A 183 7.63 15.12 -13.52
N ASP A 184 7.82 14.59 -12.32
CA ASP A 184 9.15 14.45 -11.69
C ASP A 184 9.83 13.17 -12.22
N GLY A 185 10.81 13.30 -13.12
CA GLY A 185 11.52 12.17 -13.73
C GLY A 185 10.65 11.42 -14.73
N GLY A 186 10.29 12.07 -15.84
CA GLY A 186 9.35 11.56 -16.84
C GLY A 186 9.66 10.17 -17.40
N GLU A 187 10.94 9.78 -17.45
CA GLU A 187 11.40 8.45 -17.91
C GLU A 187 11.35 7.37 -16.81
N ASN A 188 11.05 7.74 -15.57
CA ASN A 188 10.87 6.75 -14.51
C ASN A 188 9.70 5.81 -14.87
N THR A 189 9.97 4.50 -14.82
CA THR A 189 9.03 3.46 -15.24
C THR A 189 8.47 2.71 -14.06
N PHE A 190 7.15 2.64 -13.96
CA PHE A 190 6.47 1.98 -12.86
C PHE A 190 5.37 1.03 -13.34
N ASP A 191 5.13 0.01 -12.51
CA ASP A 191 3.98 -0.87 -12.60
C ASP A 191 2.82 -0.26 -11.81
N PHE A 192 1.70 0.00 -12.47
CA PHE A 192 0.47 0.50 -11.84
C PHE A 192 -0.57 -0.59 -11.77
N THR A 193 -1.05 -0.91 -10.56
CA THR A 193 -2.06 -1.95 -10.34
C THR A 193 -3.30 -1.35 -9.70
N HIS A 194 -4.46 -1.64 -10.29
CA HIS A 194 -5.73 -1.11 -9.78
C HIS A 194 -6.07 -1.71 -8.42
N VAL A 195 -6.62 -0.89 -7.53
CA VAL A 195 -6.89 -1.29 -6.13
C VAL A 195 -7.89 -2.45 -6.01
N SER A 196 -8.83 -2.60 -6.95
CA SER A 196 -9.75 -3.74 -6.94
C SER A 196 -9.05 -5.06 -7.21
N ASP A 197 -8.07 -5.07 -8.13
CA ASP A 197 -7.28 -6.26 -8.43
C ASP A 197 -6.36 -6.63 -7.25
N VAL A 198 -5.72 -5.63 -6.64
CA VAL A 198 -4.91 -5.82 -5.43
C VAL A 198 -5.75 -6.38 -4.29
N ALA A 199 -6.97 -5.86 -4.07
CA ALA A 199 -7.87 -6.33 -3.02
C ALA A 199 -8.38 -7.76 -3.30
N GLU A 200 -8.63 -8.13 -4.57
CA GLU A 200 -8.96 -9.51 -4.95
C GLU A 200 -7.79 -10.45 -4.64
N GLY A 201 -6.57 -10.08 -5.04
CA GLY A 201 -5.37 -10.86 -4.76
C GLY A 201 -5.12 -11.05 -3.28
N LEU A 202 -5.25 -9.97 -2.52
CA LEU A 202 -5.10 -10.01 -1.06
C LEU A 202 -6.19 -10.85 -0.40
N PHE A 203 -7.43 -10.82 -0.91
CA PHE A 203 -8.51 -11.69 -0.45
C PHE A 203 -8.18 -13.18 -0.68
N ARG A 204 -7.63 -13.55 -1.85
CA ARG A 204 -7.18 -14.92 -2.13
C ARG A 204 -6.05 -15.34 -1.20
N LEU A 205 -5.11 -14.43 -0.91
CA LEU A 205 -4.04 -14.68 0.05
C LEU A 205 -4.60 -14.88 1.48
N VAL A 206 -5.64 -14.15 1.88
CA VAL A 206 -6.37 -14.36 3.14
C VAL A 206 -6.94 -15.77 3.20
N GLN A 207 -7.56 -16.25 2.12
CA GLN A 207 -8.14 -17.60 2.05
C GLN A 207 -7.05 -18.69 2.15
N ALA A 208 -5.93 -18.55 1.43
CA ALA A 208 -4.80 -19.47 1.47
C ALA A 208 -4.18 -19.51 2.88
N THR A 209 -3.88 -18.35 3.46
CA THR A 209 -3.31 -18.24 4.81
C THR A 209 -4.24 -18.83 5.87
N GLY A 210 -5.55 -18.60 5.74
CA GLY A 210 -6.57 -19.17 6.63
C GLY A 210 -6.60 -20.72 6.57
N LYS A 211 -6.30 -21.32 5.41
CA LYS A 211 -6.15 -22.77 5.24
C LYS A 211 -4.79 -23.32 5.72
N LYS A 212 -3.98 -22.51 6.37
CA LYS A 212 -2.64 -22.82 6.89
C LYS A 212 -1.54 -22.95 5.84
N GLU A 213 -1.73 -22.36 4.67
CA GLU A 213 -0.69 -22.32 3.63
C GLU A 213 0.36 -21.28 3.99
N LEU A 214 1.63 -21.69 4.04
CA LEU A 214 2.79 -20.80 4.09
C LEU A 214 3.32 -20.65 2.67
N LEU A 215 3.25 -19.44 2.16
CA LEU A 215 3.68 -19.11 0.81
C LEU A 215 4.96 -18.29 0.87
N PRO A 216 5.85 -18.41 -0.14
CA PRO A 216 6.90 -17.42 -0.32
C PRO A 216 6.29 -16.04 -0.59
N PRO A 217 7.04 -14.94 -0.47
CA PRO A 217 6.55 -13.61 -0.82
C PRO A 217 5.90 -13.58 -2.21
N VAL A 218 4.78 -12.90 -2.36
CA VAL A 218 4.04 -12.79 -3.63
C VAL A 218 3.88 -11.33 -4.05
N HIS A 219 3.97 -11.09 -5.36
CA HIS A 219 3.68 -9.80 -5.96
C HIS A 219 2.18 -9.66 -6.28
N PHE A 220 1.62 -8.49 -5.96
CA PHE A 220 0.36 -8.06 -6.55
C PHE A 220 0.65 -6.88 -7.49
N VAL A 221 0.94 -7.22 -8.74
CA VAL A 221 1.46 -6.33 -9.79
C VAL A 221 0.73 -6.58 -11.10
N SER A 222 0.69 -5.58 -11.98
CA SER A 222 0.12 -5.75 -13.33
C SER A 222 1.07 -6.46 -14.29
N GLY A 223 2.38 -6.37 -14.05
CA GLY A 223 3.42 -6.84 -14.95
C GLY A 223 3.66 -5.91 -16.15
N GLN A 224 3.07 -4.71 -16.14
CA GLN A 224 3.20 -3.73 -17.21
C GLN A 224 3.91 -2.47 -16.73
N GLY A 225 5.02 -2.14 -17.39
CA GLY A 225 5.78 -0.92 -17.12
C GLY A 225 5.20 0.25 -17.90
N VAL A 226 5.01 1.38 -17.22
CA VAL A 226 4.55 2.64 -17.82
C VAL A 226 5.44 3.77 -17.32
N THR A 227 5.97 4.59 -18.21
CA THR A 227 6.72 5.80 -17.84
C THR A 227 5.79 6.88 -17.31
N LEU A 228 6.31 7.80 -16.49
CA LEU A 228 5.52 8.94 -16.03
C LEU A 228 5.09 9.85 -17.18
N ASN A 229 5.90 9.94 -18.24
CA ASN A 229 5.53 10.64 -19.47
C ASN A 229 4.34 9.97 -20.19
N GLU A 230 4.32 8.63 -20.24
CA GLU A 230 3.17 7.89 -20.80
C GLU A 230 1.92 8.06 -19.96
N LEU A 231 2.04 8.02 -18.63
CA LEU A 231 0.93 8.29 -17.74
C LEU A 231 0.39 9.71 -17.87
N ALA A 232 1.28 10.71 -18.05
CA ALA A 232 0.87 12.09 -18.28
C ALA A 232 0.12 12.24 -19.62
N ARG A 233 0.63 11.60 -20.70
CA ARG A 233 -0.09 11.57 -21.99
C ARG A 233 -1.44 10.89 -21.88
N LEU A 234 -1.54 9.79 -21.14
CA LEU A 234 -2.81 9.12 -20.88
C LEU A 234 -3.78 10.04 -20.12
N ALA A 235 -3.30 10.77 -19.10
CA ALA A 235 -4.11 11.74 -18.37
C ALA A 235 -4.69 12.82 -19.29
N VAL A 236 -3.86 13.37 -20.21
CA VAL A 236 -4.30 14.36 -21.20
C VAL A 236 -5.32 13.75 -22.17
N SER A 237 -5.09 12.53 -22.67
CA SER A 237 -5.99 11.87 -23.63
C SER A 237 -7.36 11.49 -23.06
N LEU A 238 -7.44 11.30 -21.74
CA LEU A 238 -8.69 10.96 -21.01
C LEU A 238 -9.32 12.18 -20.34
N ALA A 239 -8.70 13.34 -20.49
CA ALA A 239 -9.25 14.59 -19.94
C ALA A 239 -10.59 14.94 -20.59
N VAL A 240 -11.39 15.68 -19.87
CA VAL A 240 -12.68 16.13 -20.35
C VAL A 240 -12.49 17.21 -21.44
N ASP A 241 -13.34 17.17 -22.45
CA ASP A 241 -13.35 18.19 -23.50
C ASP A 241 -13.44 19.61 -22.93
N GLY A 242 -12.57 20.49 -23.45
CA GLY A 242 -12.49 21.88 -23.01
C GLY A 242 -11.60 22.13 -21.78
N ILE A 243 -11.12 21.09 -21.10
CA ILE A 243 -10.18 21.23 -19.98
C ILE A 243 -8.77 21.53 -20.51
N LYS A 244 -8.14 22.59 -19.97
CA LYS A 244 -6.75 22.93 -20.28
C LYS A 244 -5.79 22.26 -19.30
N ILE A 245 -4.86 21.49 -19.83
CA ILE A 245 -3.80 20.82 -19.07
C ILE A 245 -2.45 21.28 -19.59
N GLY A 246 -1.64 21.84 -18.70
CA GLY A 246 -0.21 22.08 -18.95
C GLY A 246 0.62 20.89 -18.42
N ILE A 247 1.79 20.67 -19.03
CA ILE A 247 2.78 19.71 -18.51
C ILE A 247 4.02 20.47 -18.09
N HIS A 248 4.53 20.18 -16.91
CA HIS A 248 5.76 20.72 -16.36
C HIS A 248 6.71 19.57 -16.01
N ASP A 249 7.77 19.43 -16.79
CA ASP A 249 8.80 18.46 -16.53
C ASP A 249 9.74 18.93 -15.43
N ALA A 250 10.07 18.03 -14.50
CA ALA A 250 10.99 18.27 -13.40
C ALA A 250 11.96 17.07 -13.26
N PRO A 251 13.18 17.29 -12.73
CA PRO A 251 14.11 16.19 -12.50
C PRO A 251 13.59 15.19 -11.49
N PRO A 252 14.01 13.91 -11.56
CA PRO A 252 13.65 12.91 -10.55
C PRO A 252 14.24 13.29 -9.19
N ARG A 253 13.56 12.89 -8.11
CA ARG A 253 14.09 13.06 -6.76
C ARG A 253 15.19 12.02 -6.49
N ALA A 254 16.21 12.39 -5.70
CA ALA A 254 17.37 11.55 -5.44
C ALA A 254 17.05 10.19 -4.79
N PHE A 255 15.93 10.11 -4.05
CA PHE A 255 15.50 8.91 -3.34
C PHE A 255 14.43 8.09 -4.11
N ASP A 256 14.06 8.51 -5.32
CA ASP A 256 13.08 7.77 -6.11
C ASP A 256 13.71 6.52 -6.74
N VAL A 257 12.99 5.41 -6.66
CA VAL A 257 13.24 4.26 -7.51
C VAL A 257 12.86 4.65 -8.93
N SER A 258 13.81 4.58 -9.86
CA SER A 258 13.59 5.03 -11.24
C SER A 258 12.89 3.99 -12.11
N ARG A 259 12.99 2.70 -11.75
CA ARG A 259 12.39 1.62 -12.53
C ARG A 259 11.94 0.46 -11.64
N PHE A 260 10.69 0.03 -11.84
CA PHE A 260 10.18 -1.23 -11.34
C PHE A 260 9.03 -1.74 -12.23
N VAL A 261 9.17 -2.98 -12.70
CA VAL A 261 8.09 -3.77 -13.31
C VAL A 261 8.12 -5.13 -12.66
N GLY A 262 7.06 -5.48 -11.96
CA GLY A 262 7.01 -6.75 -11.21
C GLY A 262 6.63 -7.94 -12.09
N ASN A 263 7.07 -9.14 -11.71
CA ASN A 263 6.63 -10.38 -12.33
C ASN A 263 5.36 -10.89 -11.64
N PRO A 264 4.21 -11.05 -12.36
CA PRO A 264 2.96 -11.50 -11.76
C PRO A 264 2.84 -13.04 -11.67
N HIS A 265 3.82 -13.80 -12.16
CA HIS A 265 3.69 -15.24 -12.39
C HIS A 265 3.44 -16.02 -11.11
N ARG A 266 4.16 -15.73 -10.03
CA ARG A 266 4.02 -16.43 -8.74
C ARG A 266 2.62 -16.28 -8.14
N ALA A 267 2.02 -15.10 -8.19
CA ALA A 267 0.65 -14.90 -7.73
C ALA A 267 -0.36 -15.70 -8.59
N LYS A 268 -0.11 -15.80 -9.91
CA LYS A 268 -0.93 -16.62 -10.80
C LYS A 268 -0.83 -18.11 -10.48
N GLU A 269 0.38 -18.63 -10.25
CA GLU A 269 0.60 -20.03 -9.91
C GLU A 269 0.03 -20.41 -8.54
N LEU A 270 0.35 -19.62 -7.51
CA LEU A 270 0.01 -19.98 -6.13
C LEU A 270 -1.42 -19.62 -5.73
N LEU A 271 -1.97 -18.54 -6.31
CA LEU A 271 -3.27 -17.99 -5.91
C LEU A 271 -4.30 -17.98 -7.06
N GLY A 272 -3.92 -18.36 -8.27
CA GLY A 272 -4.76 -18.24 -9.47
C GLY A 272 -5.13 -16.77 -9.77
N TRP A 273 -4.30 -15.83 -9.33
CA TRP A 273 -4.59 -14.40 -9.44
C TRP A 273 -3.71 -13.72 -10.50
N GLU A 274 -4.32 -12.84 -11.25
CA GLU A 274 -3.66 -11.88 -12.13
C GLU A 274 -4.47 -10.57 -12.16
N ALA A 275 -3.79 -9.44 -12.40
CA ALA A 275 -4.47 -8.16 -12.57
C ALA A 275 -5.30 -8.17 -13.85
N LYS A 276 -6.53 -7.67 -13.80
CA LYS A 276 -7.49 -7.66 -14.91
C LYS A 276 -7.82 -6.28 -15.43
N THR A 277 -7.63 -5.26 -14.58
CA THR A 277 -7.96 -3.88 -14.91
C THR A 277 -6.80 -3.24 -15.67
N SER A 278 -6.99 -2.96 -16.95
CA SER A 278 -5.98 -2.22 -17.72
C SER A 278 -5.82 -0.79 -17.19
N LEU A 279 -4.61 -0.23 -17.31
CA LEU A 279 -4.34 1.13 -16.83
C LEU A 279 -5.28 2.17 -17.46
N PRO A 280 -5.54 2.19 -18.79
CA PRO A 280 -6.47 3.15 -19.36
C PRO A 280 -7.90 3.06 -18.79
N LEU A 281 -8.39 1.85 -18.55
CA LEU A 281 -9.72 1.63 -17.97
C LEU A 281 -9.78 2.13 -16.53
N GLY A 282 -8.89 1.63 -15.66
CA GLY A 282 -8.91 2.00 -14.24
C GLY A 282 -8.56 3.47 -14.00
N PHE A 283 -7.70 4.05 -14.84
CA PHE A 283 -7.37 5.47 -14.76
C PHE A 283 -8.53 6.36 -15.20
N GLY A 284 -9.26 5.98 -16.25
CA GLY A 284 -10.51 6.63 -16.66
C GLY A 284 -11.60 6.57 -15.60
N GLU A 285 -11.71 5.43 -14.90
CA GLU A 285 -12.60 5.29 -13.75
C GLU A 285 -12.22 6.24 -12.61
N LEU A 286 -10.92 6.37 -12.30
CA LEU A 286 -10.42 7.29 -11.27
C LEU A 286 -10.72 8.74 -11.62
N ILE A 287 -10.51 9.17 -12.88
CA ILE A 287 -10.89 10.51 -13.36
C ILE A 287 -12.40 10.73 -13.18
N SER A 288 -13.22 9.74 -13.53
CA SER A 288 -14.68 9.80 -13.37
C SER A 288 -15.11 9.87 -11.90
N LEU A 289 -14.37 9.25 -10.99
CA LEU A 289 -14.60 9.37 -9.53
C LEU A 289 -14.32 10.79 -9.05
N PHE A 290 -13.21 11.42 -9.47
CA PHE A 290 -12.91 12.82 -9.14
C PHE A 290 -14.02 13.76 -9.63
N ARG A 291 -14.53 13.56 -10.83
CA ARG A 291 -15.62 14.38 -11.38
C ARG A 291 -16.96 14.27 -10.65
N ARG A 292 -17.22 13.09 -10.05
CA ARG A 292 -18.45 12.88 -9.25
C ARG A 292 -18.29 13.40 -7.82
N ALA A 293 -17.07 13.40 -7.30
CA ALA A 293 -16.75 14.03 -6.03
C ALA A 293 -16.51 15.52 -6.31
N ASP A 294 -17.23 16.40 -5.63
CA ASP A 294 -17.06 17.85 -5.78
C ASP A 294 -15.58 18.26 -5.61
N GLU A 295 -15.15 19.30 -6.35
CA GLU A 295 -13.80 19.88 -6.29
C GLU A 295 -13.39 20.30 -4.85
N SER A 296 -14.39 20.58 -4.01
CA SER A 296 -14.25 20.94 -2.60
C SER A 296 -13.88 19.78 -1.67
N THR A 297 -13.88 18.52 -2.16
CA THR A 297 -13.56 17.35 -1.34
C THR A 297 -12.07 17.35 -0.96
N SER A 298 -11.74 17.99 0.16
CA SER A 298 -10.41 17.95 0.75
C SER A 298 -10.29 16.76 1.72
N PHE A 299 -9.29 15.92 1.51
CA PHE A 299 -8.97 14.87 2.48
C PHE A 299 -8.04 15.44 3.55
N PRO A 300 -8.37 15.33 4.85
CA PRO A 300 -7.54 15.86 5.91
C PRO A 300 -6.15 15.18 5.92
N PRO A 301 -5.07 15.94 6.15
CA PRO A 301 -3.74 15.38 6.28
C PRO A 301 -3.67 14.48 7.52
N TRP A 302 -3.69 13.15 7.32
CA TRP A 302 -3.63 12.17 8.40
C TRP A 302 -2.30 12.18 9.18
N LEU A 303 -1.24 12.80 8.65
CA LEU A 303 0.05 12.93 9.34
C LEU A 303 -0.11 13.68 10.68
N GLY A 304 -0.94 14.73 10.72
CA GLY A 304 -1.24 15.45 11.95
C GLY A 304 -1.91 14.58 13.03
N LEU A 305 -2.61 13.50 12.65
CA LEU A 305 -3.17 12.55 13.61
C LEU A 305 -2.09 11.69 14.28
N LEU A 306 -1.03 11.34 13.54
CA LEU A 306 0.11 10.59 14.08
C LEU A 306 0.96 11.45 15.01
N GLU A 307 1.17 12.72 14.67
CA GLU A 307 1.93 13.66 15.48
C GLU A 307 1.22 14.01 16.80
N SER A 308 -0.11 14.16 16.76
CA SER A 308 -0.90 14.50 17.95
C SER A 308 -0.92 13.40 19.02
N ASN A 309 -0.66 12.17 18.64
CA ASN A 309 -0.66 10.99 19.52
C ASN A 309 0.75 10.58 20.00
N LEU A 310 1.79 11.38 19.75
CA LEU A 310 3.10 11.14 20.35
C LEU A 310 3.03 11.36 21.87
N PRO A 311 3.62 10.44 22.70
CA PRO A 311 3.75 10.67 24.13
C PRO A 311 4.53 11.98 24.38
N ALA A 312 4.17 12.71 25.42
CA ALA A 312 4.70 14.05 25.74
C ALA A 312 6.23 14.09 25.90
N GLN A 313 6.91 12.95 25.96
CA GLN A 313 8.38 12.84 26.08
C GLN A 313 9.12 13.00 24.74
N ASN A 314 8.42 13.00 23.60
CA ASN A 314 9.00 13.11 22.25
C ASN A 314 8.41 14.28 21.42
N ARG A 315 7.89 15.32 22.10
CA ARG A 315 7.46 16.56 21.46
C ARG A 315 8.57 17.63 21.48
#